data_bc0426c1b80c8d56877efb505a1b5de3
#
_entry.id   bc0426c1b80c8d56877efb505a1b5de3
#
_cell.length_a   1.000
_cell.length_b   1.000
_cell.length_c   1.000
_cell.angle_alpha   90.00
_cell.angle_beta   90.00
_cell.angle_gamma   90.00
#
_symmetry.space_group_name_H-M   'P 1'
#
loop_
_entity.id
_entity.type
_entity.pdbx_description
1 polymer ?
#
loop_
_entity_poly.entity_id
_entity_poly.type
_entity_poly.pdbx_seq_one_letter_code
_entity_poly.pdbx_strand_id
1 'polypeptide(L)'
;MADFGLFIGFGAPVQGRERQAIKVFNEVFEYYSRLQQEGEIESFEPVLLEAHGGELGGFFLLRGDQDRLARIRTSEEFERHTVRGQLIVENLGVVGAALGARLISQMSLFEGQVEELT
;
A
#
# COMPACT_ATOMS: atom_id res chain seq x y z
N MET A 1 -4.77 14.87 -10.22
CA MET A 1 -3.87 14.30 -9.23
C MET A 1 -4.67 13.59 -8.15
N ALA A 2 -4.30 12.36 -7.82
CA ALA A 2 -5.05 11.57 -6.85
C ALA A 2 -4.87 12.10 -5.43
N ASP A 3 -5.95 12.07 -4.65
CA ASP A 3 -5.94 12.46 -3.24
C ASP A 3 -6.12 11.26 -2.31
N PHE A 4 -6.05 10.04 -2.86
CA PHE A 4 -6.22 8.81 -2.11
C PHE A 4 -5.23 7.76 -2.59
N GLY A 5 -4.83 6.88 -1.67
CA GLY A 5 -3.94 5.78 -2.00
C GLY A 5 -4.20 4.53 -1.19
N LEU A 6 -3.58 3.44 -1.62
CA LEU A 6 -3.44 2.22 -0.85
C LEU A 6 -1.98 2.07 -0.48
N PHE A 7 -1.74 1.91 0.81
CA PHE A 7 -0.41 1.65 1.35
C PHE A 7 -0.32 0.16 1.66
N ILE A 8 0.64 -0.51 1.02
CA ILE A 8 0.91 -1.93 1.27
C ILE A 8 2.29 -2.00 1.90
N GLY A 9 2.33 -2.09 3.24
CA GLY A 9 3.58 -2.12 3.98
C GLY A 9 3.99 -3.55 4.32
N PHE A 10 5.31 -3.79 4.38
CA PHE A 10 5.82 -5.12 4.68
C PHE A 10 7.13 -5.03 5.44
N GLY A 11 7.40 -6.08 6.22
CA GLY A 11 8.62 -6.20 6.98
C GLY A 11 9.65 -7.05 6.28
N ALA A 12 10.51 -7.70 7.06
CA ALA A 12 11.56 -8.55 6.53
C ALA A 12 10.99 -9.81 5.88
N PRO A 13 11.70 -10.38 4.89
CA PRO A 13 11.33 -11.70 4.39
C PRO A 13 11.35 -12.73 5.51
N VAL A 14 10.43 -13.68 5.45
CA VAL A 14 10.44 -14.82 6.37
C VAL A 14 11.72 -15.60 6.15
N GLN A 15 12.43 -15.88 7.24
CA GLN A 15 13.72 -16.57 7.17
C GLN A 15 13.58 -17.91 6.44
N GLY A 16 14.45 -18.13 5.46
CA GLY A 16 14.42 -19.31 4.62
C GLY A 16 13.55 -19.17 3.37
N ARG A 17 12.81 -18.08 3.24
CA ARG A 17 11.94 -17.85 2.09
C ARG A 17 12.34 -16.63 1.27
N GLU A 18 13.59 -16.25 1.35
CA GLU A 18 14.08 -15.04 0.67
C GLU A 18 13.89 -15.10 -0.86
N ARG A 19 14.11 -16.27 -1.46
CA ARG A 19 13.92 -16.41 -2.90
C ARG A 19 12.46 -16.26 -3.30
N GLN A 20 11.56 -16.83 -2.51
CA GLN A 20 10.12 -16.71 -2.74
C GLN A 20 9.68 -15.26 -2.55
N ALA A 21 10.27 -14.54 -1.61
CA ALA A 21 9.96 -13.13 -1.41
C ALA A 21 10.32 -12.30 -2.63
N ILE A 22 11.48 -12.55 -3.23
CA ILE A 22 11.88 -11.86 -4.46
C ILE A 22 10.90 -12.17 -5.60
N LYS A 23 10.52 -13.44 -5.74
CA LYS A 23 9.57 -13.84 -6.76
C LYS A 23 8.23 -13.13 -6.61
N VAL A 24 7.68 -13.12 -5.39
CA VAL A 24 6.40 -12.48 -5.13
C VAL A 24 6.50 -10.97 -5.33
N PHE A 25 7.60 -10.34 -4.89
CA PHE A 25 7.82 -8.91 -5.12
C PHE A 25 7.75 -8.59 -6.61
N ASN A 26 8.43 -9.38 -7.45
CA ASN A 26 8.41 -9.15 -8.88
C ASN A 26 7.03 -9.36 -9.49
N GLU A 27 6.29 -10.36 -9.03
CA GLU A 27 4.91 -10.61 -9.48
C GLU A 27 4.00 -9.42 -9.15
N VAL A 28 4.13 -8.90 -7.94
CA VAL A 28 3.34 -7.77 -7.49
C VAL A 28 3.72 -6.50 -8.27
N PHE A 29 5.01 -6.29 -8.50
CA PHE A 29 5.50 -5.17 -9.30
C PHE A 29 4.89 -5.19 -10.71
N GLU A 30 4.87 -6.37 -11.34
CA GLU A 30 4.26 -6.52 -12.66
C GLU A 30 2.75 -6.27 -12.63
N TYR A 31 2.08 -6.74 -11.59
CA TYR A 31 0.65 -6.54 -11.41
C TYR A 31 0.33 -5.04 -11.31
N TYR A 32 1.04 -4.31 -10.46
CA TYR A 32 0.80 -2.88 -10.32
C TYR A 32 1.15 -2.10 -11.59
N SER A 33 2.21 -2.53 -12.28
CA SER A 33 2.57 -1.92 -13.57
C SER A 33 1.44 -2.08 -14.58
N ARG A 34 0.81 -3.26 -14.62
CA ARG A 34 -0.31 -3.51 -15.51
C ARG A 34 -1.52 -2.64 -15.14
N LEU A 35 -1.83 -2.55 -13.86
CA LEU A 35 -2.92 -1.68 -13.40
C LEU A 35 -2.70 -0.23 -13.81
N GLN A 36 -1.47 0.25 -13.74
CA GLN A 36 -1.15 1.61 -14.15
C GLN A 36 -1.31 1.77 -15.67
N GLN A 37 -0.81 0.81 -16.45
CA GLN A 37 -0.93 0.85 -17.90
C GLN A 37 -2.38 0.83 -18.36
N GLU A 38 -3.24 0.10 -17.65
CA GLU A 38 -4.67 -0.01 -17.95
C GLU A 38 -5.49 1.19 -17.42
N GLY A 39 -4.85 2.11 -16.72
CA GLY A 39 -5.53 3.27 -16.15
C GLY A 39 -6.35 2.96 -14.91
N GLU A 40 -6.19 1.78 -14.32
CA GLU A 40 -6.90 1.41 -13.09
C GLU A 40 -6.35 2.12 -11.88
N ILE A 41 -5.05 2.45 -11.89
CA ILE A 41 -4.43 3.31 -10.89
C ILE A 41 -3.68 4.42 -11.63
N GLU A 42 -3.48 5.55 -10.94
CA GLU A 42 -2.73 6.68 -11.49
C GLU A 42 -1.23 6.39 -11.52
N SER A 43 -0.73 5.85 -10.42
CA SER A 43 0.70 5.52 -10.29
C SER A 43 0.90 4.60 -9.10
N PHE A 44 2.08 4.01 -9.02
CA PHE A 44 2.49 3.32 -7.81
C PHE A 44 3.96 3.62 -7.53
N GLU A 45 4.30 3.56 -6.25
CA GLU A 45 5.64 3.89 -5.80
C GLU A 45 6.16 2.76 -4.91
N PRO A 46 7.12 1.96 -5.41
CA PRO A 46 7.78 0.96 -4.57
C PRO A 46 8.90 1.62 -3.79
N VAL A 47 9.00 1.31 -2.50
CA VAL A 47 10.01 1.89 -1.61
C VAL A 47 10.58 0.79 -0.74
N LEU A 48 11.91 0.70 -0.68
CA LEU A 48 12.61 -0.15 0.28
C LEU A 48 13.34 0.76 1.25
N LEU A 49 13.20 0.47 2.53
CA LEU A 49 13.81 1.27 3.58
C LEU A 49 15.14 0.65 4.01
N GLU A 50 16.10 1.50 4.36
CA GLU A 50 17.31 1.04 5.01
C GLU A 50 16.97 0.49 6.41
N ALA A 51 17.83 -0.35 6.94
CA ALA A 51 17.66 -0.89 8.28
C ALA A 51 17.62 0.26 9.29
N HIS A 52 16.59 0.27 10.15
CA HIS A 52 16.37 1.37 11.10
C HIS A 52 15.86 0.89 12.46
N GLY A 53 15.86 -0.42 12.68
CA GLY A 53 15.42 -1.00 13.95
C GLY A 53 13.92 -1.20 14.07
N GLY A 54 13.12 -0.68 13.14
CA GLY A 54 11.67 -0.88 13.13
C GLY A 54 11.27 -2.07 12.26
N GLU A 55 9.99 -2.39 12.29
CA GLU A 55 9.45 -3.55 11.56
C GLU A 55 9.20 -3.29 10.09
N LEU A 56 8.92 -2.04 9.71
CA LEU A 56 8.63 -1.69 8.34
C LEU A 56 9.91 -1.77 7.51
N GLY A 57 9.92 -2.65 6.50
CA GLY A 57 11.07 -2.80 5.60
C GLY A 57 10.88 -2.12 4.27
N GLY A 58 9.63 -1.88 3.90
CA GLY A 58 9.32 -1.21 2.65
C GLY A 58 7.83 -1.13 2.43
N PHE A 59 7.44 -0.56 1.31
CA PHE A 59 6.01 -0.46 0.98
C PHE A 59 5.81 -0.17 -0.50
N PHE A 60 4.59 -0.41 -0.95
CA PHE A 60 4.09 0.13 -2.21
C PHE A 60 3.01 1.14 -1.86
N LEU A 61 3.04 2.30 -2.50
CA LEU A 61 1.96 3.27 -2.38
C LEU A 61 1.29 3.40 -3.75
N LEU A 62 0.06 2.92 -3.83
CA LEU A 62 -0.76 3.03 -5.03
C LEU A 62 -1.61 4.28 -4.93
N ARG A 63 -1.55 5.14 -5.95
CA ARG A 63 -2.34 6.36 -6.02
C ARG A 63 -3.44 6.21 -7.06
N GLY A 64 -4.64 6.63 -6.73
CA GLY A 64 -5.72 6.53 -7.69
C GLY A 64 -7.05 6.97 -7.11
N ASP A 65 -8.11 6.76 -7.89
CA ASP A 65 -9.46 7.01 -7.48
C ASP A 65 -9.86 6.07 -6.33
N GLN A 66 -10.49 6.63 -5.30
CA GLN A 66 -10.85 5.87 -4.11
C GLN A 66 -11.74 4.67 -4.42
N ASP A 67 -12.75 4.86 -5.27
CA ASP A 67 -13.69 3.78 -5.61
C ASP A 67 -13.00 2.68 -6.41
N ARG A 68 -12.13 3.06 -7.34
CA ARG A 68 -11.35 2.06 -8.11
C ARG A 68 -10.40 1.29 -7.22
N LEU A 69 -9.72 1.97 -6.31
CA LEU A 69 -8.81 1.31 -5.38
C LEU A 69 -9.56 0.37 -4.45
N ALA A 70 -10.77 0.74 -4.02
CA ALA A 70 -11.61 -0.14 -3.22
C ALA A 70 -11.98 -1.42 -3.97
N ARG A 71 -12.32 -1.30 -5.26
CA ARG A 71 -12.63 -2.47 -6.09
C ARG A 71 -11.41 -3.36 -6.30
N ILE A 72 -10.25 -2.74 -6.54
CA ILE A 72 -9.00 -3.47 -6.68
C ILE A 72 -8.70 -4.26 -5.41
N ARG A 73 -8.82 -3.60 -4.27
CA ARG A 73 -8.50 -4.18 -2.97
C ARG A 73 -9.33 -5.42 -2.66
N THR A 74 -10.57 -5.46 -3.12
CA THR A 74 -11.47 -6.60 -2.89
C THR A 74 -11.47 -7.59 -4.05
N SER A 75 -10.68 -7.37 -5.09
CA SER A 75 -10.58 -8.29 -6.22
C SER A 75 -9.83 -9.55 -5.83
N GLU A 76 -10.14 -10.65 -6.51
CA GLU A 76 -9.48 -11.92 -6.26
C GLU A 76 -7.98 -11.85 -6.52
N GLU A 77 -7.58 -11.13 -7.58
CA GLU A 77 -6.16 -11.01 -7.92
C GLU A 77 -5.37 -10.30 -6.83
N PHE A 78 -5.91 -9.18 -6.31
CA PHE A 78 -5.25 -8.46 -5.22
C PHE A 78 -5.18 -9.32 -3.97
N GLU A 79 -6.26 -10.00 -3.63
CA GLU A 79 -6.29 -10.87 -2.45
C GLU A 79 -5.28 -12.02 -2.58
N ARG A 80 -5.14 -12.59 -3.78
CA ARG A 80 -4.16 -13.65 -4.02
C ARG A 80 -2.75 -13.14 -3.76
N HIS A 81 -2.42 -11.96 -4.26
CA HIS A 81 -1.10 -11.36 -4.01
C HIS A 81 -0.88 -11.07 -2.53
N THR A 82 -1.93 -10.63 -1.83
CA THR A 82 -1.86 -10.36 -0.40
C THR A 82 -1.56 -11.64 0.38
N VAL A 83 -2.26 -12.73 0.08
CA VAL A 83 -2.02 -14.02 0.73
C VAL A 83 -0.61 -14.52 0.45
N ARG A 84 -0.17 -14.44 -0.81
CA ARG A 84 1.20 -14.84 -1.17
C ARG A 84 2.22 -13.99 -0.43
N GLY A 85 1.97 -12.69 -0.31
CA GLY A 85 2.84 -11.80 0.45
C GLY A 85 2.91 -12.19 1.92
N GLN A 86 1.78 -12.49 2.54
CA GLN A 86 1.74 -12.91 3.95
C GLN A 86 2.56 -14.16 4.22
N LEU A 87 2.74 -15.02 3.22
CA LEU A 87 3.50 -16.26 3.37
C LEU A 87 5.01 -16.05 3.31
N ILE A 88 5.46 -14.90 2.81
CA ILE A 88 6.90 -14.69 2.54
C ILE A 88 7.50 -13.45 3.19
N VAL A 89 6.70 -12.53 3.72
CA VAL A 89 7.20 -11.39 4.50
C VAL A 89 6.45 -11.30 5.82
N GLU A 90 7.07 -10.65 6.79
CA GLU A 90 6.45 -10.40 8.08
C GLU A 90 5.72 -9.06 8.05
N ASN A 91 4.68 -8.96 8.86
CA ASN A 91 3.98 -7.69 9.12
C ASN A 91 3.42 -7.03 7.87
N LEU A 92 2.88 -7.82 6.93
CA LEU A 92 2.21 -7.28 5.77
C LEU A 92 0.91 -6.61 6.20
N GLY A 93 0.70 -5.37 5.76
CA GLY A 93 -0.52 -4.65 6.05
C GLY A 93 -0.95 -3.82 4.84
N VAL A 94 -2.26 -3.69 4.67
CA VAL A 94 -2.86 -2.90 3.59
C VAL A 94 -3.81 -1.90 4.22
N VAL A 95 -3.57 -0.62 4.00
CA VAL A 95 -4.42 0.44 4.55
C VAL A 95 -4.63 1.54 3.51
N GLY A 96 -5.74 2.25 3.66
CA GLY A 96 -5.99 3.45 2.86
C GLY A 96 -5.13 4.59 3.35
N ALA A 97 -4.78 5.49 2.44
CA ALA A 97 -3.94 6.65 2.73
C ALA A 97 -4.59 7.92 2.18
N ALA A 98 -4.61 8.96 3.00
CA ALA A 98 -5.08 10.27 2.59
C ALA A 98 -3.90 11.07 2.03
N LEU A 99 -4.08 11.63 0.85
CA LEU A 99 -3.03 12.37 0.14
C LEU A 99 -3.60 13.73 -0.29
N GLY A 100 -2.71 14.69 -0.55
CA GLY A 100 -3.10 15.97 -1.15
C GLY A 100 -4.28 16.63 -0.47
N ALA A 101 -5.34 16.91 -1.22
CA ALA A 101 -6.52 17.64 -0.71
C ALA A 101 -7.23 16.86 0.40
N ARG A 102 -7.26 15.54 0.31
CA ARG A 102 -7.89 14.72 1.36
C ARG A 102 -7.10 14.78 2.66
N LEU A 103 -5.77 14.80 2.57
CA LEU A 103 -4.94 14.99 3.76
C LEU A 103 -5.27 16.31 4.47
N ILE A 104 -5.36 17.39 3.71
CA ILE A 104 -5.70 18.72 4.25
C ILE A 104 -7.09 18.68 4.89
N SER A 105 -8.04 18.08 4.22
CA SER A 105 -9.42 17.95 4.72
C SER A 105 -9.47 17.18 6.04
N GLN A 106 -8.72 16.08 6.14
CA GLN A 106 -8.68 15.29 7.37
C GLN A 106 -7.99 16.04 8.51
N MET A 107 -6.96 16.80 8.20
CA MET A 107 -6.31 17.63 9.22
C MET A 107 -7.26 18.68 9.76
N SER A 108 -8.05 19.31 8.90
CA SER A 108 -9.06 20.28 9.32
C SER A 108 -10.12 19.64 10.21
N LEU A 109 -10.57 18.44 9.85
CA LEU A 109 -11.54 17.70 10.65
C LEU A 109 -10.96 17.39 12.04
N PHE A 110 -9.70 16.94 12.07
CA PHE A 110 -9.02 16.63 13.32
C PHE A 110 -8.95 17.87 14.23
N GLU A 111 -8.51 19.00 13.68
CA GLU A 111 -8.43 20.26 14.43
C GLU A 111 -9.80 20.66 14.98
N GLY A 112 -10.87 20.53 14.15
CA GLY A 112 -12.23 20.83 14.58
C GLY A 112 -12.67 19.97 15.74
N GLN A 113 -12.34 18.69 15.73
CA GLN A 113 -12.73 17.77 16.80
C GLN A 113 -11.93 18.05 18.09
N VAL A 114 -10.65 18.40 17.96
CA VAL A 114 -9.87 18.82 19.14
C VAL A 114 -10.53 20.03 19.81
N GLU A 115 -10.96 21.01 19.02
CA GLU A 115 -11.65 22.19 19.55
C GLU A 115 -12.94 21.82 20.28
N GLU A 116 -13.75 20.94 19.67
CA GLU A 116 -15.04 20.53 20.28
C GLU A 116 -14.83 19.76 21.57
N LEU A 117 -13.76 19.00 21.69
CA LEU A 117 -13.50 18.14 22.84
C LEU A 117 -12.72 18.83 23.96
N THR A 118 -12.24 20.03 23.72
CA THR A 118 -11.55 20.82 24.74
C THR A 118 -12.43 21.92 25.28
#